data_c8f40a61fffe658b5244beb7e6a2085a
#
_entry.id   c8f40a61fffe658b5244beb7e6a2085a
#
_cell.length_a   1.000
_cell.length_b   1.000
_cell.length_c   1.000
_cell.angle_alpha   90.00
_cell.angle_beta   90.00
_cell.angle_gamma   90.00
#
_symmetry.space_group_name_H-M   'P 1'
#
loop_
_entity.id
_entity.type
_entity.pdbx_description
1 polymer ?
#
loop_
_entity_poly.entity_id
_entity_poly.type
_entity_poly.pdbx_seq_one_letter_code
_entity_poly.pdbx_strand_id
1 'polypeptide(L)'
;MIIVAKTVEEKFLQIDGHKIRYLESGNSKNTLVLLHGLGASAERWSNVIPLFSKEYTVIVPDLIGFGLSDKPHVDYTPEYFVDFLEQFFEQTGITRPNLIGSSLGGQIAANYTSSHTDEIEKLILVSPAGAMSQSTPALDAYVMAAVAPN
;
A
#
# COMPACT_ATOMS: atom_id res chain seq x y z
N MET A 1 -11.56 -13.90 29.43
CA MET A 1 -10.63 -12.99 28.71
C MET A 1 -11.41 -12.32 27.60
N ILE A 2 -11.71 -11.03 27.74
CA ILE A 2 -12.41 -10.28 26.70
C ILE A 2 -11.35 -9.93 25.64
N ILE A 3 -11.41 -10.57 24.49
CA ILE A 3 -10.62 -10.16 23.32
C ILE A 3 -11.32 -8.93 22.77
N VAL A 4 -10.85 -7.74 23.14
CA VAL A 4 -11.26 -6.51 22.47
C VAL A 4 -10.64 -6.55 21.09
N ALA A 5 -11.47 -6.74 20.06
CA ALA A 5 -11.03 -6.58 18.68
C ALA A 5 -10.50 -5.14 18.53
N LYS A 6 -9.24 -4.98 18.11
CA LYS A 6 -8.68 -3.68 17.87
C LYS A 6 -9.46 -3.01 16.72
N THR A 7 -9.96 -1.81 16.98
CA THR A 7 -10.75 -1.05 16.00
C THR A 7 -9.88 -0.67 14.82
N VAL A 8 -10.42 -0.78 13.61
CA VAL A 8 -9.81 -0.22 12.41
C VAL A 8 -10.27 1.23 12.30
N GLU A 9 -9.31 2.15 12.26
CA GLU A 9 -9.57 3.59 12.12
C GLU A 9 -9.30 4.01 10.67
N GLU A 10 -10.21 4.82 10.12
CA GLU A 10 -10.01 5.48 8.84
C GLU A 10 -9.38 6.84 9.09
N LYS A 11 -8.27 7.12 8.41
CA LYS A 11 -7.51 8.36 8.53
C LYS A 11 -7.19 8.96 7.18
N PHE A 12 -6.92 10.26 7.17
CA PHE A 12 -6.54 11.01 5.98
C PHE A 12 -5.34 11.90 6.28
N LEU A 13 -4.51 12.09 5.27
CA LEU A 13 -3.40 13.04 5.29
C LEU A 13 -3.27 13.72 3.92
N GLN A 14 -2.36 14.69 3.80
CA GLN A 14 -2.08 15.39 2.55
C GLN A 14 -0.67 15.07 2.07
N ILE A 15 -0.53 14.72 0.79
CA ILE A 15 0.75 14.59 0.09
C ILE A 15 0.66 15.44 -1.16
N ASP A 16 1.53 16.45 -1.30
CA ASP A 16 1.56 17.37 -2.43
C ASP A 16 0.19 17.97 -2.77
N GLY A 17 -0.61 18.29 -1.74
CA GLY A 17 -1.95 18.84 -1.90
C GLY A 17 -3.04 17.81 -2.24
N HIS A 18 -2.71 16.53 -2.36
CA HIS A 18 -3.65 15.45 -2.60
C HIS A 18 -4.03 14.75 -1.29
N LYS A 19 -5.33 14.54 -1.11
CA LYS A 19 -5.86 13.82 0.04
C LYS A 19 -5.60 12.32 -0.12
N ILE A 20 -4.93 11.73 0.86
CA ILE A 20 -4.62 10.30 0.93
C ILE A 20 -5.37 9.68 2.09
N ARG A 21 -6.11 8.63 1.80
CA ARG A 21 -6.81 7.83 2.81
C ARG A 21 -5.95 6.64 3.22
N TYR A 22 -5.98 6.28 4.49
CA TYR A 22 -5.41 5.03 4.98
C TYR A 22 -6.20 4.46 6.15
N LEU A 23 -6.09 3.16 6.33
CA LEU A 23 -6.61 2.46 7.50
C LEU A 23 -5.47 2.22 8.49
N GLU A 24 -5.79 2.33 9.77
CA GLU A 24 -4.86 2.02 10.86
C GLU A 24 -5.52 1.13 11.89
N SER A 25 -4.80 0.11 12.39
CA SER A 25 -5.25 -0.75 13.47
C SER A 25 -4.07 -1.26 14.29
N GLY A 26 -4.26 -1.36 15.58
CA GLY A 26 -3.22 -1.80 16.50
C GLY A 26 -2.50 -0.62 17.18
N ASN A 27 -1.59 -0.93 18.09
CA ASN A 27 -0.84 0.04 18.88
C ASN A 27 0.55 -0.48 19.27
N SER A 28 1.14 -1.33 18.44
CA SER A 28 2.50 -1.82 18.60
C SER A 28 3.52 -0.79 18.13
N LYS A 29 4.73 -0.83 18.68
CA LYS A 29 5.87 -0.08 18.14
C LYS A 29 6.39 -0.65 16.82
N ASN A 30 6.05 -1.90 16.50
CA ASN A 30 6.40 -2.53 15.23
C ASN A 30 5.30 -2.21 14.20
N THR A 31 5.66 -1.58 13.11
CA THR A 31 4.72 -1.20 12.04
C THR A 31 4.74 -2.22 10.92
N LEU A 32 3.54 -2.53 10.41
CA LEU A 32 3.33 -3.32 9.21
C LEU A 32 2.53 -2.49 8.20
N VAL A 33 3.10 -2.25 7.03
CA VAL A 33 2.44 -1.54 5.94
C VAL A 33 2.01 -2.53 4.86
N LEU A 34 0.75 -2.44 4.43
CA LEU A 34 0.16 -3.31 3.42
C LEU A 34 -0.23 -2.50 2.18
N LEU A 35 0.36 -2.81 1.03
CA LEU A 35 0.10 -2.14 -0.24
C LEU A 35 -0.75 -3.02 -1.16
N HIS A 36 -1.89 -2.49 -1.60
CA HIS A 36 -2.82 -3.18 -2.50
C HIS A 36 -2.38 -3.12 -3.97
N GLY A 37 -3.07 -3.86 -4.83
CA GLY A 37 -2.82 -3.91 -6.26
C GLY A 37 -3.61 -2.90 -7.08
N LEU A 38 -3.41 -2.95 -8.39
CA LEU A 38 -4.10 -2.14 -9.38
C LEU A 38 -5.63 -2.30 -9.28
N GLY A 39 -6.37 -1.19 -9.30
CA GLY A 39 -7.83 -1.19 -9.24
C GLY A 39 -8.43 -1.65 -7.91
N ALA A 40 -7.62 -1.80 -6.87
CA ALA A 40 -8.05 -2.18 -5.53
C ALA A 40 -8.01 -0.98 -4.55
N SER A 41 -8.19 -1.25 -3.29
CA SER A 41 -8.14 -0.29 -2.18
C SER A 41 -7.68 -1.00 -0.90
N ALA A 42 -7.56 -0.25 0.19
CA ALA A 42 -7.18 -0.78 1.50
C ALA A 42 -8.08 -1.94 1.96
N GLU A 43 -9.34 -1.96 1.54
CA GLU A 43 -10.32 -3.03 1.85
C GLU A 43 -9.87 -4.42 1.39
N ARG A 44 -8.94 -4.49 0.43
CA ARG A 44 -8.35 -5.77 -0.01
C ARG A 44 -7.73 -6.55 1.16
N TRP A 45 -7.29 -5.84 2.19
CA TRP A 45 -6.61 -6.38 3.35
C TRP A 45 -7.52 -6.57 4.58
N SER A 46 -8.83 -6.26 4.48
CA SER A 46 -9.78 -6.26 5.61
C SER A 46 -9.78 -7.55 6.43
N ASN A 47 -9.62 -8.71 5.78
CA ASN A 47 -9.65 -10.00 6.46
C ASN A 47 -8.36 -10.30 7.24
N VAL A 48 -7.25 -9.66 6.91
CA VAL A 48 -5.95 -9.93 7.56
C VAL A 48 -5.55 -8.85 8.56
N ILE A 49 -6.08 -7.62 8.44
CA ILE A 49 -5.82 -6.53 9.39
C ILE A 49 -6.06 -6.98 10.84
N PRO A 50 -7.20 -7.61 11.21
CA PRO A 50 -7.45 -8.02 12.59
C PRO A 50 -6.46 -9.07 13.10
N LEU A 51 -5.87 -9.85 12.22
CA LEU A 51 -4.89 -10.87 12.58
C LEU A 51 -3.55 -10.23 12.92
N PHE A 52 -3.07 -9.35 12.03
CA PHE A 52 -1.78 -8.67 12.20
C PHE A 52 -1.81 -7.59 13.29
N SER A 53 -2.94 -6.92 13.50
CA SER A 53 -3.05 -5.86 14.52
C SER A 53 -2.90 -6.35 15.96
N LYS A 54 -2.84 -7.65 16.18
CA LYS A 54 -2.52 -8.24 17.49
C LYS A 54 -1.07 -7.96 17.90
N GLU A 55 -0.15 -7.92 16.92
CA GLU A 55 1.29 -7.81 17.13
C GLU A 55 1.91 -6.56 16.51
N TYR A 56 1.23 -5.95 15.53
CA TYR A 56 1.70 -4.78 14.78
C TYR A 56 0.75 -3.60 14.90
N THR A 57 1.27 -2.40 14.67
CA THR A 57 0.46 -1.30 14.16
C THR A 57 0.38 -1.49 12.66
N VAL A 58 -0.81 -1.82 12.15
CA VAL A 58 -1.06 -2.10 10.73
C VAL A 58 -1.53 -0.83 10.06
N ILE A 59 -0.85 -0.44 9.00
CA ILE A 59 -1.13 0.76 8.19
C ILE A 59 -1.40 0.32 6.76
N VAL A 60 -2.54 0.74 6.21
CA VAL A 60 -2.99 0.31 4.89
C VAL A 60 -3.45 1.52 4.08
N PRO A 61 -2.56 2.15 3.30
CA PRO A 61 -2.96 3.26 2.45
C PRO A 61 -3.79 2.79 1.25
N ASP A 62 -4.76 3.61 0.84
CA ASP A 62 -5.17 3.64 -0.55
C ASP A 62 -4.06 4.33 -1.33
N LEU A 63 -3.44 3.61 -2.25
CA LEU A 63 -2.42 4.19 -3.13
C LEU A 63 -3.00 5.40 -3.88
N ILE A 64 -2.20 6.44 -4.06
CA ILE A 64 -2.60 7.60 -4.88
C ILE A 64 -3.07 7.11 -6.26
N GLY A 65 -4.21 7.62 -6.71
CA GLY A 65 -4.87 7.13 -7.92
C GLY A 65 -5.94 6.06 -7.67
N PHE A 66 -6.08 5.53 -6.45
CA PHE A 66 -6.98 4.42 -6.13
C PHE A 66 -7.80 4.67 -4.87
N GLY A 67 -8.83 3.83 -4.69
CA GLY A 67 -9.69 3.85 -3.51
C GLY A 67 -10.32 5.22 -3.26
N LEU A 68 -10.25 5.68 -2.02
CA LEU A 68 -10.73 7.00 -1.58
C LEU A 68 -9.60 8.06 -1.52
N SER A 69 -8.38 7.71 -1.92
CA SER A 69 -7.33 8.68 -2.17
C SER A 69 -7.60 9.46 -3.46
N ASP A 70 -7.04 10.67 -3.55
CA ASP A 70 -7.16 11.51 -4.73
C ASP A 70 -6.54 10.84 -5.96
N LYS A 71 -7.05 11.21 -7.13
CA LYS A 71 -6.70 10.66 -8.44
C LYS A 71 -6.22 11.77 -9.39
N PRO A 72 -5.02 12.32 -9.13
CA PRO A 72 -4.49 13.38 -9.99
C PRO A 72 -4.24 12.90 -11.42
N HIS A 73 -4.38 13.82 -12.37
CA HIS A 73 -4.00 13.60 -13.77
C HIS A 73 -2.48 13.69 -13.92
N VAL A 74 -1.82 12.57 -13.71
CA VAL A 74 -0.35 12.45 -13.79
C VAL A 74 0.03 11.14 -14.47
N ASP A 75 1.27 11.02 -14.90
CA ASP A 75 1.83 9.73 -15.29
C ASP A 75 2.16 8.92 -14.04
N TYR A 76 1.42 7.85 -13.83
CA TYR A 76 1.62 6.93 -12.71
C TYR A 76 2.81 5.99 -12.96
N THR A 77 4.02 6.57 -12.96
CA THR A 77 5.25 5.81 -13.15
C THR A 77 5.67 5.07 -11.87
N PRO A 78 6.55 4.07 -11.97
CA PRO A 78 7.11 3.43 -10.77
C PRO A 78 7.77 4.42 -9.83
N GLU A 79 8.48 5.41 -10.36
CA GLU A 79 9.15 6.48 -9.60
C GLU A 79 8.14 7.34 -8.84
N TYR A 80 7.02 7.70 -9.48
CA TYR A 80 5.96 8.47 -8.84
C TYR A 80 5.38 7.76 -7.61
N PHE A 81 5.21 6.43 -7.69
CA PHE A 81 4.76 5.65 -6.54
C PHE A 81 5.82 5.51 -5.45
N VAL A 82 7.09 5.45 -5.80
CA VAL A 82 8.20 5.45 -4.82
C VAL A 82 8.22 6.77 -4.06
N ASP A 83 8.15 7.90 -4.77
CA ASP A 83 8.09 9.25 -4.18
C ASP A 83 6.83 9.41 -3.28
N PHE A 84 5.70 8.89 -3.73
CA PHE A 84 4.47 8.85 -2.90
C PHE A 84 4.69 8.08 -1.60
N LEU A 85 5.30 6.91 -1.65
CA LEU A 85 5.52 6.07 -0.47
C LEU A 85 6.52 6.72 0.50
N GLU A 86 7.56 7.35 -0.01
CA GLU A 86 8.53 8.12 0.78
C GLU A 86 7.82 9.23 1.56
N GLN A 87 7.04 10.07 0.88
CA GLN A 87 6.28 11.14 1.51
C GLN A 87 5.22 10.60 2.49
N PHE A 88 4.60 9.48 2.17
CA PHE A 88 3.64 8.84 3.08
C PHE A 88 4.31 8.41 4.39
N PHE A 89 5.50 7.82 4.34
CA PHE A 89 6.26 7.45 5.53
C PHE A 89 6.72 8.68 6.32
N GLU A 90 7.16 9.73 5.64
CA GLU A 90 7.53 10.99 6.30
C GLU A 90 6.32 11.62 7.03
N GLN A 91 5.18 11.73 6.37
CA GLN A 91 3.96 12.35 6.94
C GLN A 91 3.38 11.55 8.11
N THR A 92 3.50 10.24 8.08
CA THR A 92 3.00 9.35 9.15
C THR A 92 4.03 9.11 10.25
N GLY A 93 5.29 9.49 10.06
CA GLY A 93 6.38 9.22 10.99
C GLY A 93 6.77 7.73 11.06
N ILE A 94 6.40 6.95 10.04
CA ILE A 94 6.76 5.53 9.96
C ILE A 94 8.25 5.40 9.68
N THR A 95 8.94 4.62 10.51
CA THR A 95 10.36 4.31 10.36
C THR A 95 10.56 2.81 10.36
N ARG A 96 11.34 2.29 9.42
CA ARG A 96 11.68 0.87 9.27
C ARG A 96 10.48 -0.09 9.42
N PRO A 97 9.41 0.08 8.62
CA PRO A 97 8.27 -0.82 8.68
C PRO A 97 8.62 -2.20 8.12
N ASN A 98 7.83 -3.19 8.53
CA ASN A 98 7.64 -4.39 7.71
C ASN A 98 6.70 -4.01 6.56
N LEU A 99 7.04 -4.40 5.34
CA LEU A 99 6.31 -3.99 4.14
C LEU A 99 5.83 -5.22 3.37
N ILE A 100 4.52 -5.29 3.13
CA ILE A 100 3.91 -6.32 2.30
C ILE A 100 3.22 -5.64 1.12
N GLY A 101 3.54 -6.07 -0.10
CA GLY A 101 2.90 -5.56 -1.30
C GLY A 101 2.37 -6.68 -2.20
N SER A 102 1.16 -6.47 -2.71
CA SER A 102 0.50 -7.39 -3.63
C SER A 102 0.38 -6.76 -5.03
N SER A 103 0.73 -7.51 -6.07
CA SER A 103 0.64 -7.09 -7.47
C SER A 103 1.37 -5.75 -7.71
N LEU A 104 0.68 -4.68 -8.13
CA LEU A 104 1.24 -3.32 -8.24
C LEU A 104 1.87 -2.86 -6.91
N GLY A 105 1.20 -3.09 -5.77
CA GLY A 105 1.76 -2.79 -4.45
C GLY A 105 3.06 -3.55 -4.17
N GLY A 106 3.19 -4.76 -4.70
CA GLY A 106 4.42 -5.54 -4.64
C GLY A 106 5.55 -4.92 -5.48
N GLN A 107 5.24 -4.44 -6.67
CA GLN A 107 6.21 -3.71 -7.51
C GLN A 107 6.68 -2.42 -6.82
N ILE A 108 5.74 -1.64 -6.28
CA ILE A 108 6.06 -0.42 -5.53
C ILE A 108 6.96 -0.72 -4.32
N ALA A 109 6.58 -1.73 -3.54
CA ALA A 109 7.35 -2.17 -2.37
C ALA A 109 8.78 -2.59 -2.74
N ALA A 110 8.93 -3.36 -3.83
CA ALA A 110 10.24 -3.80 -4.31
C ALA A 110 11.09 -2.60 -4.79
N ASN A 111 10.51 -1.70 -5.59
CA ASN A 111 11.21 -0.52 -6.10
C ASN A 111 11.63 0.40 -4.95
N TYR A 112 10.75 0.68 -4.00
CA TYR A 112 11.07 1.47 -2.81
C TYR A 112 12.24 0.85 -2.03
N THR A 113 12.12 -0.44 -1.69
CA THR A 113 13.12 -1.15 -0.90
C THR A 113 14.48 -1.19 -1.61
N SER A 114 14.52 -1.29 -2.94
CA SER A 114 15.78 -1.32 -3.70
C SER A 114 16.60 -0.04 -3.56
N SER A 115 15.97 1.11 -3.39
CA SER A 115 16.62 2.41 -3.20
C SER A 115 16.70 2.83 -1.72
N HIS A 116 15.96 2.18 -0.81
CA HIS A 116 15.85 2.52 0.62
C HIS A 116 16.06 1.27 1.50
N THR A 117 17.10 0.49 1.20
CA THR A 117 17.33 -0.84 1.81
C THR A 117 17.37 -0.80 3.34
N ASP A 118 17.99 0.22 3.91
CA ASP A 118 18.14 0.36 5.36
C ASP A 118 16.88 0.90 6.06
N GLU A 119 15.89 1.32 5.28
CA GLU A 119 14.64 1.90 5.79
C GLU A 119 13.50 0.89 5.91
N ILE A 120 13.69 -0.34 5.46
CA ILE A 120 12.71 -1.42 5.53
C ILE A 120 13.21 -2.53 6.44
N GLU A 121 12.40 -2.96 7.39
CA GLU A 121 12.76 -4.05 8.30
C GLU A 121 12.66 -5.41 7.60
N LYS A 122 11.52 -5.68 6.96
CA LYS A 122 11.27 -6.90 6.17
C LYS A 122 10.38 -6.59 4.98
N LEU A 123 10.65 -7.23 3.87
CA LEU A 123 9.85 -7.13 2.64
C LEU A 123 9.21 -8.47 2.30
N ILE A 124 7.90 -8.46 2.07
CA ILE A 124 7.14 -9.61 1.57
C ILE A 124 6.43 -9.21 0.28
N LEU A 125 6.64 -9.96 -0.78
CA LEU A 125 6.05 -9.73 -2.09
C LEU A 125 5.04 -10.84 -2.40
N VAL A 126 3.80 -10.44 -2.70
CA VAL A 126 2.72 -11.35 -3.07
C VAL A 126 2.40 -11.15 -4.55
N SER A 127 2.84 -12.07 -5.39
CA SER A 127 2.66 -12.01 -6.85
C SER A 127 2.95 -10.61 -7.43
N PRO A 128 4.15 -10.06 -7.21
CA PRO A 128 4.45 -8.69 -7.58
C PRO A 128 4.37 -8.48 -9.08
N ALA A 129 3.80 -7.34 -9.50
CA ALA A 129 3.83 -6.94 -10.90
C ALA A 129 5.28 -6.69 -11.35
N GLY A 130 5.57 -6.95 -12.60
CA GLY A 130 6.93 -6.83 -13.16
C GLY A 130 7.85 -8.00 -12.88
N ALA A 131 7.44 -8.99 -12.09
CA ALA A 131 8.22 -10.22 -11.87
C ALA A 131 8.18 -11.18 -13.07
N MET A 132 7.25 -10.97 -14.00
CA MET A 132 7.13 -11.76 -15.23
C MET A 132 7.72 -10.99 -16.41
N SER A 133 8.47 -11.68 -17.26
CA SER A 133 9.08 -11.10 -18.46
C SER A 133 8.10 -10.84 -19.61
N GLN A 134 6.90 -11.40 -19.53
CA GLN A 134 5.87 -11.26 -20.57
C GLN A 134 4.49 -11.09 -19.95
N SER A 135 3.71 -10.19 -20.54
CA SER A 135 2.30 -10.05 -20.21
C SER A 135 1.47 -11.19 -20.81
N THR A 136 0.30 -11.44 -20.24
CA THR A 136 -0.66 -12.39 -20.78
C THR A 136 -1.91 -11.63 -21.25
N PRO A 137 -2.66 -12.14 -22.26
CA PRO A 137 -3.91 -11.50 -22.68
C PRO A 137 -4.91 -11.25 -21.53
N ALA A 138 -4.94 -12.14 -20.54
CA ALA A 138 -5.79 -11.98 -19.38
C ALA A 138 -5.32 -10.82 -18.47
N LEU A 139 -4.01 -10.67 -18.28
CA LEU A 139 -3.44 -9.55 -17.53
C LEU A 139 -3.66 -8.23 -18.26
N ASP A 140 -3.45 -8.20 -19.58
CA ASP A 140 -3.69 -7.00 -20.38
C ASP A 140 -5.15 -6.56 -20.31
N ALA A 141 -6.10 -7.50 -20.42
CA ALA A 141 -7.52 -7.22 -20.28
C ALA A 141 -7.88 -6.68 -18.88
N TYR A 142 -7.29 -7.26 -17.83
CA TYR A 142 -7.48 -6.78 -16.46
C TYR A 142 -6.94 -5.36 -16.27
N VAL A 143 -5.72 -5.09 -16.74
CA VAL A 143 -5.11 -3.76 -16.66
C VAL A 143 -5.97 -2.73 -17.40
N MET A 144 -6.40 -3.04 -18.63
CA MET A 144 -7.26 -2.15 -19.41
C MET A 144 -8.59 -1.86 -18.71
N ALA A 145 -9.21 -2.87 -18.10
CA ALA A 145 -10.44 -2.69 -17.33
C ALA A 145 -10.23 -1.84 -16.07
N ALA A 146 -9.10 -2.04 -15.38
CA ALA A 146 -8.79 -1.34 -14.13
C ALA A 146 -8.46 0.16 -14.33
N VAL A 147 -7.96 0.54 -15.50
CA VAL A 147 -7.61 1.94 -15.85
C VAL A 147 -8.61 2.62 -16.76
N ALA A 148 -9.67 1.92 -17.19
CA ALA A 148 -10.71 2.50 -18.02
C ALA A 148 -11.40 3.66 -17.26
N PRO A 149 -11.63 4.81 -17.90
CA PRO A 149 -12.43 5.87 -17.30
C PRO A 149 -13.86 5.39 -17.09
N ASN A 150 -14.41 5.64 -15.90
CA ASN A 150 -15.82 5.41 -15.57
C ASN A 150 -16.70 6.41 -16.29
#